data_d29dd5df25c5a39f3251d3a7961891f0
#
_entry.id   d29dd5df25c5a39f3251d3a7961891f0
#
_cell.length_a   1.000
_cell.length_b   1.000
_cell.length_c   1.000
_cell.angle_alpha   90.00
_cell.angle_beta   90.00
_cell.angle_gamma   90.00
#
_symmetry.space_group_name_H-M   'P 1'
#
loop_
_entity.id
_entity.type
_entity.pdbx_description
1 polymer ?
#
loop_
_entity_poly.entity_id
_entity_poly.type
_entity_poly.pdbx_seq_one_letter_code
_entity_poly.pdbx_strand_id
1 'polypeptide(L)'
;SLVIGDRDSKGTNRFAHAEMLKRIIAGHFTWSPKMQELVKSNAIEAYCFPGGVIQALLREIGAGRPGLFTHVGLGSFVDPRNGGGKSNECTTDDLVELIEIDGETKLRYRPFKVDYAILRGTYADPRGNVSLEEEAIDMDSYSMALAAHNSGGKVFVQVRDV
;
A
#
# COMPACT_ATOMS: atom_id res chain seq x y z
N SER A 1 0.82 -2.94 1.58
CA SER A 1 1.89 -3.55 2.35
C SER A 1 1.39 -4.78 3.09
N LEU A 2 2.07 -5.90 2.91
CA LEU A 2 1.81 -7.09 3.70
C LEU A 2 2.39 -6.83 5.08
N VAL A 3 1.51 -6.63 6.06
CA VAL A 3 1.97 -6.45 7.44
C VAL A 3 2.06 -7.81 8.09
N ILE A 4 3.23 -8.40 8.06
CA ILE A 4 3.56 -9.50 8.95
C ILE A 4 4.00 -8.87 10.27
N GLY A 5 3.08 -8.65 11.19
CA GLY A 5 3.34 -8.04 12.48
C GLY A 5 3.00 -8.97 13.63
N ASP A 6 3.94 -9.14 14.52
CA ASP A 6 3.72 -9.77 15.81
C ASP A 6 2.84 -8.87 16.71
N ARG A 7 2.10 -9.49 17.62
CA ARG A 7 0.90 -8.98 18.29
C ARG A 7 1.00 -7.63 19.00
N ASP A 8 2.12 -7.17 19.52
CA ASP A 8 2.07 -6.02 20.45
C ASP A 8 3.00 -4.82 20.18
N SER A 9 4.07 -4.95 19.38
CA SER A 9 5.02 -3.85 19.21
C SER A 9 5.81 -3.84 17.90
N LYS A 10 5.48 -4.70 16.96
CA LYS A 10 6.24 -4.87 15.71
C LYS A 10 5.41 -4.47 14.49
N GLY A 11 6.08 -4.23 13.38
CA GLY A 11 5.44 -3.88 12.11
C GLY A 11 4.64 -2.58 12.20
N THR A 12 3.48 -2.53 11.56
CA THR A 12 2.63 -1.34 11.49
C THR A 12 1.96 -0.95 12.79
N ASN A 13 1.91 -1.86 13.81
CA ASN A 13 1.44 -1.49 15.14
C ASN A 13 2.24 -0.34 15.77
N ARG A 14 3.51 -0.16 15.38
CA ARG A 14 4.35 0.98 15.83
C ARG A 14 3.86 2.32 15.32
N PHE A 15 3.15 2.34 14.21
CA PHE A 15 2.59 3.55 13.61
C PHE A 15 1.11 3.74 13.93
N ALA A 16 0.50 2.79 14.69
CA ALA A 16 -0.91 2.82 15.03
C ALA A 16 -1.22 3.82 16.16
N HIS A 17 -1.06 5.11 15.84
CA HIS A 17 -1.40 6.25 16.69
C HIS A 17 -2.21 7.24 15.86
N ALA A 18 -3.35 7.70 16.36
CA ALA A 18 -4.24 8.61 15.65
C ALA A 18 -3.55 9.94 15.27
N GLU A 19 -2.62 10.41 16.11
CA GLU A 19 -1.87 11.64 15.85
C GLU A 19 -0.81 11.47 14.73
N MET A 20 -0.42 10.22 14.42
CA MET A 20 0.60 9.93 13.39
C MET A 20 -0.01 9.51 12.07
N LEU A 21 -1.22 8.96 12.07
CA LEU A 21 -1.85 8.40 10.90
C LEU A 21 -3.15 9.12 10.58
N LYS A 22 -3.24 9.64 9.37
CA LYS A 22 -4.51 10.11 8.80
C LYS A 22 -5.22 8.99 8.04
N ARG A 23 -4.47 8.20 7.29
CA ARG A 23 -5.02 7.21 6.35
C ARG A 23 -4.14 5.97 6.25
N ILE A 24 -4.77 4.80 6.12
CA ILE A 24 -4.09 3.56 5.78
C ILE A 24 -4.73 2.90 4.57
N ILE A 25 -3.90 2.36 3.68
CA ILE A 25 -4.31 1.48 2.57
C ILE A 25 -3.54 0.17 2.72
N ALA A 26 -4.25 -0.93 2.92
CA ALA A 26 -3.62 -2.23 3.16
C ALA A 26 -4.45 -3.38 2.56
N GLY A 27 -3.84 -4.56 2.44
CA GLY A 27 -4.55 -5.76 2.01
C GLY A 27 -5.49 -6.31 3.08
N HIS A 28 -5.13 -6.14 4.35
CA HIS A 28 -5.92 -6.49 5.52
C HIS A 28 -5.31 -5.87 6.78
N PHE A 29 -6.05 -5.90 7.90
CA PHE A 29 -5.61 -5.39 9.20
C PHE A 29 -5.48 -6.47 10.28
N THR A 30 -5.67 -7.75 9.92
CA THR A 30 -5.81 -8.88 10.85
C THR A 30 -4.63 -9.05 11.81
N TRP A 31 -3.42 -8.74 11.35
CA TRP A 31 -2.20 -8.92 12.15
C TRP A 31 -1.72 -7.64 12.85
N SER A 32 -2.58 -6.62 12.89
CA SER A 32 -2.27 -5.35 13.53
C SER A 32 -3.43 -4.92 14.45
N PRO A 33 -3.53 -5.47 15.67
CA PRO A 33 -4.65 -5.20 16.58
C PRO A 33 -4.88 -3.72 16.86
N LYS A 34 -3.82 -2.96 17.14
CA LYS A 34 -3.93 -1.51 17.37
C LYS A 34 -4.45 -0.75 16.15
N MET A 35 -4.04 -1.18 14.94
CA MET A 35 -4.57 -0.59 13.71
C MET A 35 -6.05 -0.90 13.54
N GLN A 36 -6.48 -2.13 13.87
CA GLN A 36 -7.91 -2.48 13.86
C GLN A 36 -8.74 -1.62 14.81
N GLU A 37 -8.21 -1.30 15.99
CA GLU A 37 -8.88 -0.42 16.95
C GLU A 37 -9.06 0.99 16.38
N LEU A 38 -8.03 1.57 15.75
CA LEU A 38 -8.12 2.88 15.09
C LEU A 38 -9.13 2.89 13.94
N VAL A 39 -9.16 1.83 13.15
CA VAL A 39 -10.13 1.68 12.05
C VAL A 39 -11.55 1.54 12.58
N LYS A 40 -11.79 0.68 13.58
CA LYS A 40 -13.10 0.44 14.19
C LYS A 40 -13.65 1.66 14.92
N SER A 41 -12.79 2.45 15.56
CA SER A 41 -13.17 3.68 16.25
C SER A 41 -13.35 4.89 15.33
N ASN A 42 -13.21 4.73 14.01
CA ASN A 42 -13.22 5.84 13.05
C ASN A 42 -12.16 6.92 13.33
N ALA A 43 -11.05 6.57 13.99
CA ALA A 43 -9.98 7.50 14.30
C ALA A 43 -9.10 7.83 13.08
N ILE A 44 -9.06 6.95 12.10
CA ILE A 44 -8.29 7.11 10.84
C ILE A 44 -9.10 6.62 9.64
N GLU A 45 -8.84 7.20 8.46
CA GLU A 45 -9.38 6.68 7.20
C GLU A 45 -8.71 5.34 6.85
N ALA A 46 -9.50 4.38 6.37
CA ALA A 46 -8.99 3.05 6.07
C ALA A 46 -9.56 2.47 4.78
N TYR A 47 -8.67 1.95 3.94
CA TYR A 47 -9.02 1.23 2.73
C TYR A 47 -8.43 -0.17 2.77
N CYS A 48 -9.22 -1.14 2.33
CA CYS A 48 -8.77 -2.50 2.11
C CYS A 48 -8.77 -2.76 0.60
N PHE A 49 -7.58 -2.96 0.02
CA PHE A 49 -7.41 -3.27 -1.40
C PHE A 49 -6.76 -4.65 -1.57
N PRO A 50 -7.07 -5.39 -2.63
CA PRO A 50 -6.36 -6.63 -2.92
C PRO A 50 -4.84 -6.41 -2.96
N GLY A 51 -4.06 -7.29 -2.32
CA GLY A 51 -2.60 -7.12 -2.22
C GLY A 51 -1.91 -6.98 -3.57
N GLY A 52 -2.30 -7.80 -4.55
CA GLY A 52 -1.77 -7.70 -5.92
C GLY A 52 -2.13 -6.39 -6.63
N VAL A 53 -3.27 -5.79 -6.29
CA VAL A 53 -3.65 -4.45 -6.80
C VAL A 53 -2.73 -3.38 -6.22
N ILE A 54 -2.40 -3.43 -4.92
CA ILE A 54 -1.48 -2.48 -4.29
C ILE A 54 -0.11 -2.54 -4.98
N GLN A 55 0.41 -3.75 -5.20
CA GLN A 55 1.69 -3.96 -5.87
C GLN A 55 1.68 -3.41 -7.31
N ALA A 56 0.66 -3.74 -8.09
CA ALA A 56 0.51 -3.24 -9.45
C ALA A 56 0.34 -1.72 -9.49
N LEU A 57 -0.44 -1.14 -8.58
CA LEU A 57 -0.64 0.31 -8.47
C LEU A 57 0.67 1.04 -8.16
N LEU A 58 1.52 0.50 -7.29
CA LEU A 58 2.85 1.07 -7.02
C LEU A 58 3.73 1.10 -8.27
N ARG A 59 3.66 0.08 -9.12
CA ARG A 59 4.34 0.08 -10.44
C ARG A 59 3.81 1.17 -11.36
N GLU A 60 2.50 1.34 -11.42
CA GLU A 60 1.88 2.39 -12.23
C GLU A 60 2.27 3.79 -11.73
N ILE A 61 2.31 3.99 -10.40
CA ILE A 61 2.81 5.23 -9.78
C ILE A 61 4.26 5.49 -10.18
N GLY A 62 5.13 4.47 -10.05
CA GLY A 62 6.53 4.57 -10.44
C GLY A 62 6.73 4.84 -11.93
N ALA A 63 5.81 4.41 -12.77
CA ALA A 63 5.81 4.70 -14.21
C ALA A 63 5.17 6.05 -14.57
N GLY A 64 4.67 6.82 -13.59
CA GLY A 64 3.98 8.09 -13.84
C GLY A 64 2.64 7.94 -14.56
N ARG A 65 2.01 6.79 -14.45
CA ARG A 65 0.74 6.51 -15.12
C ARG A 65 -0.46 7.01 -14.32
N PRO A 66 -1.62 7.23 -14.97
CA PRO A 66 -2.79 7.84 -14.34
C PRO A 66 -3.55 6.89 -13.38
N GLY A 67 -3.00 5.75 -13.03
CA GLY A 67 -3.56 4.76 -12.14
C GLY A 67 -3.48 3.35 -12.69
N LEU A 68 -3.96 2.40 -11.90
CA LEU A 68 -4.08 1.01 -12.32
C LEU A 68 -5.48 0.74 -12.90
N PHE A 69 -5.53 0.27 -14.12
CA PHE A 69 -6.76 -0.13 -14.82
C PHE A 69 -6.85 -1.66 -14.84
N THR A 70 -7.88 -2.23 -14.23
CA THR A 70 -7.98 -3.68 -14.09
C THR A 70 -9.42 -4.14 -13.86
N HIS A 71 -9.72 -5.40 -14.14
CA HIS A 71 -10.97 -6.04 -13.76
C HIS A 71 -10.94 -6.59 -12.33
N VAL A 72 -9.73 -6.64 -11.71
CA VAL A 72 -9.57 -7.20 -10.35
C VAL A 72 -10.31 -6.35 -9.33
N GLY A 73 -11.29 -6.96 -8.68
CA GLY A 73 -12.13 -6.31 -7.69
C GLY A 73 -13.56 -5.99 -8.16
N LEU A 74 -13.88 -6.13 -9.46
CA LEU A 74 -15.25 -5.96 -9.94
C LEU A 74 -16.21 -6.91 -9.20
N GLY A 75 -17.34 -6.37 -8.73
CA GLY A 75 -18.35 -7.11 -7.96
C GLY A 75 -17.95 -7.43 -6.51
N SER A 76 -16.72 -7.15 -6.10
CA SER A 76 -16.26 -7.33 -4.72
C SER A 76 -16.47 -6.08 -3.86
N PHE A 77 -15.97 -6.10 -2.63
CA PHE A 77 -16.02 -4.95 -1.70
C PHE A 77 -15.24 -3.72 -2.16
N VAL A 78 -14.29 -3.84 -3.08
CA VAL A 78 -13.56 -2.69 -3.65
C VAL A 78 -14.27 -2.07 -4.85
N ASP A 79 -15.28 -2.73 -5.40
CA ASP A 79 -16.13 -2.15 -6.43
C ASP A 79 -16.83 -0.89 -5.88
N PRO A 80 -16.78 0.26 -6.56
CA PRO A 80 -17.45 1.48 -6.08
C PRO A 80 -18.92 1.29 -5.75
N ARG A 81 -19.62 0.38 -6.44
CA ARG A 81 -21.02 0.03 -6.18
C ARG A 81 -21.22 -0.67 -4.84
N ASN A 82 -20.15 -1.26 -4.28
CA ASN A 82 -20.15 -2.02 -3.03
C ASN A 82 -19.30 -1.38 -1.93
N GLY A 83 -18.91 -0.08 -2.09
CA GLY A 83 -18.18 0.67 -1.08
C GLY A 83 -16.77 1.12 -1.46
N GLY A 84 -16.22 0.68 -2.60
CA GLY A 84 -14.92 1.20 -3.10
C GLY A 84 -13.73 0.89 -2.21
N GLY A 85 -13.79 -0.20 -1.42
CA GLY A 85 -12.73 -0.62 -0.51
C GLY A 85 -12.65 0.18 0.79
N LYS A 86 -13.58 1.10 1.06
CA LYS A 86 -13.66 1.86 2.31
C LYS A 86 -14.00 0.92 3.47
N SER A 87 -13.26 1.02 4.57
CA SER A 87 -13.37 0.08 5.70
C SER A 87 -14.08 0.67 6.91
N ASN A 88 -14.43 1.96 6.90
CA ASN A 88 -15.15 2.63 7.98
C ASN A 88 -15.83 3.92 7.49
N GLU A 89 -16.64 4.52 8.36
CA GLU A 89 -17.50 5.66 8.02
C GLU A 89 -16.74 6.96 7.78
N CYS A 90 -15.61 7.17 8.47
CA CYS A 90 -14.81 8.38 8.28
C CYS A 90 -14.02 8.38 6.96
N THR A 91 -13.97 7.25 6.26
CA THR A 91 -13.30 7.11 4.96
C THR A 91 -14.25 7.55 3.84
N THR A 92 -14.08 8.76 3.33
CA THR A 92 -15.01 9.39 2.38
C THR A 92 -14.50 9.47 0.95
N ASP A 93 -13.19 9.62 0.74
CA ASP A 93 -12.62 9.80 -0.61
C ASP A 93 -12.83 8.56 -1.49
N ASP A 94 -13.12 8.78 -2.77
CA ASP A 94 -13.22 7.72 -3.76
C ASP A 94 -11.84 7.49 -4.40
N LEU A 95 -11.18 6.39 -4.00
CA LEU A 95 -9.89 5.98 -4.58
C LEU A 95 -10.04 4.92 -5.69
N VAL A 96 -11.25 4.41 -5.87
CA VAL A 96 -11.56 3.43 -6.93
C VAL A 96 -12.74 3.97 -7.74
N GLU A 97 -12.62 3.89 -9.06
CA GLU A 97 -13.63 4.38 -9.99
C GLU A 97 -14.02 3.27 -10.98
N LEU A 98 -15.29 3.29 -11.40
CA LEU A 98 -15.73 2.51 -12.57
C LEU A 98 -15.39 3.30 -13.83
N ILE A 99 -14.80 2.62 -14.79
CA ILE A 99 -14.53 3.16 -16.12
C ILE A 99 -14.90 2.14 -17.19
N GLU A 100 -15.07 2.61 -18.40
CA GLU A 100 -15.27 1.77 -19.56
C GLU A 100 -14.07 1.89 -20.51
N ILE A 101 -13.51 0.76 -20.92
CA ILE A 101 -12.41 0.67 -21.87
C ILE A 101 -12.80 -0.38 -22.91
N ASP A 102 -12.87 0.01 -24.17
CA ASP A 102 -13.21 -0.86 -25.31
C ASP A 102 -14.54 -1.63 -25.10
N GLY A 103 -15.53 -0.98 -24.48
CA GLY A 103 -16.84 -1.59 -24.19
C GLY A 103 -16.85 -2.53 -22.98
N GLU A 104 -15.74 -2.64 -22.24
CA GLU A 104 -15.66 -3.43 -21.01
C GLU A 104 -15.55 -2.56 -19.76
N THR A 105 -16.33 -2.87 -18.75
CA THR A 105 -16.23 -2.22 -17.44
C THR A 105 -14.95 -2.66 -16.74
N LYS A 106 -14.18 -1.69 -16.28
CA LYS A 106 -12.96 -1.87 -15.49
C LYS A 106 -13.02 -1.03 -14.21
N LEU A 107 -12.13 -1.33 -13.27
CA LEU A 107 -11.82 -0.47 -12.14
C LEU A 107 -10.57 0.35 -12.47
N ARG A 108 -10.58 1.62 -12.10
CA ARG A 108 -9.41 2.46 -12.02
C ARG A 108 -9.09 2.72 -10.55
N TYR A 109 -7.94 2.24 -10.09
CA TYR A 109 -7.38 2.62 -8.80
C TYR A 109 -6.54 3.88 -8.98
N ARG A 110 -6.89 4.93 -8.23
CA ARG A 110 -6.21 6.24 -8.34
C ARG A 110 -4.79 6.17 -7.81
N PRO A 111 -3.81 6.80 -8.49
CA PRO A 111 -2.46 6.91 -7.99
C PRO A 111 -2.39 7.91 -6.84
N PHE A 112 -1.38 7.77 -5.99
CA PHE A 112 -1.04 8.70 -4.93
C PHE A 112 0.47 8.93 -4.90
N LYS A 113 0.88 10.07 -4.37
CA LYS A 113 2.30 10.39 -4.23
C LYS A 113 2.93 9.55 -3.12
N VAL A 114 4.12 9.02 -3.36
CA VAL A 114 4.90 8.28 -2.38
C VAL A 114 6.13 9.11 -2.00
N ASP A 115 6.10 9.73 -0.83
CA ASP A 115 7.19 10.58 -0.34
C ASP A 115 8.33 9.76 0.28
N TYR A 116 8.02 8.61 0.89
CA TYR A 116 9.00 7.74 1.54
C TYR A 116 8.67 6.28 1.30
N ALA A 117 9.70 5.50 0.91
CA ALA A 117 9.66 4.04 0.98
C ALA A 117 10.59 3.58 2.10
N ILE A 118 10.09 2.72 2.99
CA ILE A 118 10.87 2.09 4.06
C ILE A 118 10.91 0.60 3.76
N LEU A 119 12.08 0.12 3.43
CA LEU A 119 12.32 -1.22 2.92
C LEU A 119 13.30 -1.97 3.81
N ARG A 120 13.38 -3.27 3.59
CA ARG A 120 14.39 -4.14 4.17
C ARG A 120 15.14 -4.86 3.06
N GLY A 121 16.44 -5.04 3.24
CA GLY A 121 17.31 -5.79 2.36
C GLY A 121 18.34 -6.58 3.15
N THR A 122 19.13 -7.39 2.46
CA THR A 122 20.18 -8.21 3.08
C THR A 122 21.47 -7.44 3.17
N TYR A 123 22.03 -7.02 2.04
CA TYR A 123 23.26 -6.24 1.95
C TYR A 123 23.05 -5.03 1.05
N ALA A 124 23.87 -4.01 1.25
CA ALA A 124 23.96 -2.88 0.33
C ALA A 124 25.42 -2.61 -0.04
N ASP A 125 25.65 -2.06 -1.22
CA ASP A 125 26.93 -1.51 -1.59
C ASP A 125 26.97 0.02 -1.41
N PRO A 126 28.16 0.65 -1.41
CA PRO A 126 28.28 2.11 -1.29
C PRO A 126 27.59 2.90 -2.42
N ARG A 127 27.17 2.25 -3.50
CA ARG A 127 26.44 2.86 -4.61
C ARG A 127 24.92 2.80 -4.41
N GLY A 128 24.47 2.10 -3.36
CA GLY A 128 23.04 1.94 -3.04
C GLY A 128 22.37 0.78 -3.75
N ASN A 129 23.13 -0.17 -4.35
CA ASN A 129 22.55 -1.43 -4.79
C ASN A 129 22.25 -2.30 -3.57
N VAL A 130 21.08 -2.90 -3.52
CA VAL A 130 20.60 -3.70 -2.38
C VAL A 130 20.29 -5.12 -2.84
N SER A 131 20.78 -6.11 -2.10
CA SER A 131 20.41 -7.51 -2.29
C SER A 131 19.26 -7.89 -1.35
N LEU A 132 18.51 -8.92 -1.73
CA LEU A 132 17.38 -9.47 -0.98
C LEU A 132 17.55 -10.99 -0.72
N GLU A 133 18.75 -11.51 -0.82
CA GLU A 133 19.04 -12.94 -0.88
C GLU A 133 18.74 -13.71 0.41
N GLU A 134 18.76 -13.05 1.56
CA GLU A 134 18.38 -13.64 2.85
C GLU A 134 16.98 -13.20 3.31
N GLU A 135 16.28 -12.38 2.54
CA GLU A 135 14.91 -11.97 2.86
C GLU A 135 13.93 -13.08 2.47
N ALA A 136 12.96 -13.31 3.33
CA ALA A 136 11.95 -14.36 3.09
C ALA A 136 11.13 -14.12 1.82
N ILE A 137 10.96 -12.86 1.45
CA ILE A 137 10.16 -12.40 0.31
C ILE A 137 10.69 -11.03 -0.15
N ASP A 138 10.82 -10.83 -1.45
CA ASP A 138 11.16 -9.55 -2.06
C ASP A 138 9.93 -8.66 -2.32
N MET A 139 8.77 -9.29 -2.44
CA MET A 139 7.44 -8.68 -2.59
C MET A 139 7.42 -7.36 -3.37
N ASP A 140 6.95 -6.30 -2.68
CA ASP A 140 6.72 -4.99 -3.28
C ASP A 140 7.94 -4.06 -3.22
N SER A 141 9.09 -4.54 -2.72
CA SER A 141 10.26 -3.70 -2.42
C SER A 141 10.71 -2.88 -3.62
N TYR A 142 10.84 -3.50 -4.78
CA TYR A 142 11.19 -2.81 -6.02
C TYR A 142 10.12 -1.79 -6.44
N SER A 143 8.86 -2.18 -6.39
CA SER A 143 7.74 -1.31 -6.79
C SER A 143 7.61 -0.10 -5.86
N MET A 144 7.81 -0.29 -4.56
CA MET A 144 7.81 0.79 -3.56
C MET A 144 8.99 1.75 -3.76
N ALA A 145 10.19 1.20 -3.99
CA ALA A 145 11.37 2.02 -4.27
C ALA A 145 11.17 2.86 -5.53
N LEU A 146 10.68 2.25 -6.62
CA LEU A 146 10.40 2.92 -7.88
C LEU A 146 9.35 4.01 -7.72
N ALA A 147 8.24 3.72 -7.02
CA ALA A 147 7.18 4.68 -6.76
C ALA A 147 7.69 5.89 -5.97
N ALA A 148 8.45 5.67 -4.89
CA ALA A 148 9.02 6.76 -4.10
C ALA A 148 10.03 7.58 -4.89
N HIS A 149 10.99 6.94 -5.56
CA HIS A 149 12.01 7.63 -6.35
C HIS A 149 11.39 8.51 -7.43
N ASN A 150 10.48 7.97 -8.22
CA ASN A 150 9.86 8.69 -9.34
C ASN A 150 8.80 9.71 -8.91
N SER A 151 8.31 9.63 -7.68
CA SER A 151 7.49 10.67 -7.04
C SER A 151 8.32 11.83 -6.47
N GLY A 152 9.67 11.79 -6.59
CA GLY A 152 10.58 12.77 -5.98
C GLY A 152 10.76 12.57 -4.47
N GLY A 153 10.43 11.39 -3.98
CA GLY A 153 10.56 11.00 -2.58
C GLY A 153 11.91 10.36 -2.25
N LYS A 154 12.00 9.72 -1.09
CA LYS A 154 13.21 9.06 -0.59
C LYS A 154 12.97 7.59 -0.32
N VAL A 155 14.00 6.78 -0.55
CA VAL A 155 14.01 5.35 -0.25
C VAL A 155 14.98 5.09 0.90
N PHE A 156 14.49 4.51 1.98
CA PHE A 156 15.27 4.05 3.12
C PHE A 156 15.27 2.53 3.14
N VAL A 157 16.43 1.94 3.17
CA VAL A 157 16.58 0.49 3.24
C VAL A 157 17.37 0.11 4.49
N GLN A 158 16.74 -0.67 5.37
CA GLN A 158 17.47 -1.31 6.45
C GLN A 158 18.15 -2.55 5.89
N VAL A 159 19.46 -2.63 6.03
CA VAL A 159 20.26 -3.78 5.63
C VAL A 159 21.02 -4.35 6.82
N ARG A 160 21.55 -5.55 6.65
CA ARG A 160 22.40 -6.22 7.64
C ARG A 160 23.81 -5.63 7.65
N ASP A 161 24.34 -5.35 6.45
CA ASP A 161 25.71 -4.85 6.27
C ASP A 161 25.82 -4.03 4.96
N VAL A 162 26.85 -3.17 4.91
CA VAL A 162 27.15 -2.29 3.77
C VAL A 162 28.56 -2.54 3.27
#